data_008f9470b4b1a9befe8fb7dcbdd70195
#
_entry.id   008f9470b4b1a9befe8fb7dcbdd70195
#
_cell.length_a   1.000
_cell.length_b   1.000
_cell.length_c   1.000
_cell.angle_alpha   90.00
_cell.angle_beta   90.00
_cell.angle_gamma   90.00
#
_symmetry.space_group_name_H-M   'P 1'
#
loop_
_entity.id
_entity.type
_entity.pdbx_description
1 polymer ?
#
loop_
_entity_poly.entity_id
_entity_poly.type
_entity_poly.pdbx_seq_one_letter_code
_entity_poly.pdbx_strand_id
1 'polypeptide(L)'
;MRPIRILVVEDDEDFQHLIIQTLELEEDLTIVGVCRTREDAVCTALQTQPDIVLMDLSLSRNGMEGVEAARVIRRQTDAKVLILSGYEDPGIVLGASRRAFASGYIMKSQFFMMVPTIQQTMQGLTPQSHMIRAALMQQLSAAEQCVCRRMLGEDVLLRSSEKTIANQQTSILKKLGLSSKKELCHIFSVY
;
A
#
# COMPACT_ATOMS: atom_id res chain seq x y z
N MET A 1 3.59 21.63 -12.40
CA MET A 1 3.63 20.64 -11.28
C MET A 1 4.87 19.80 -11.45
N ARG A 2 5.50 19.29 -10.39
CA ARG A 2 6.56 18.29 -10.55
C ARG A 2 5.95 16.98 -11.06
N PRO A 3 6.65 16.21 -11.91
CA PRO A 3 6.17 14.92 -12.35
C PRO A 3 6.03 13.96 -11.16
N ILE A 4 5.08 13.03 -11.26
CA ILE A 4 4.87 11.94 -10.31
C ILE A 4 6.00 10.93 -10.49
N ARG A 5 6.70 10.62 -9.41
CA ARG A 5 7.87 9.74 -9.41
C ARG A 5 7.45 8.30 -9.14
N ILE A 6 7.70 7.43 -10.09
CA ILE A 6 7.21 6.04 -10.09
C ILE A 6 8.38 5.07 -10.00
N LEU A 7 8.29 4.14 -9.05
CA LEU A 7 9.11 2.94 -8.99
C LEU A 7 8.30 1.77 -9.56
N VAL A 8 8.86 1.09 -10.55
CA VAL A 8 8.27 -0.11 -11.17
C VAL A 8 8.93 -1.35 -10.59
N VAL A 9 8.12 -2.31 -10.12
CA VAL A 9 8.59 -3.59 -9.57
C VAL A 9 7.83 -4.72 -10.25
N GLU A 10 8.51 -5.40 -11.18
CA GLU A 10 7.97 -6.43 -12.07
C GLU A 10 9.11 -7.36 -12.50
N ASP A 11 8.96 -8.69 -12.38
CA ASP A 11 9.98 -9.66 -12.75
C ASP A 11 9.84 -10.16 -14.19
N ASP A 12 8.64 -10.09 -14.79
CA ASP A 12 8.39 -10.40 -16.19
C ASP A 12 8.92 -9.27 -17.09
N GLU A 13 9.91 -9.59 -17.94
CA GLU A 13 10.57 -8.60 -18.79
C GLU A 13 9.63 -7.97 -19.83
N ASP A 14 8.76 -8.75 -20.43
CA ASP A 14 7.85 -8.28 -21.47
C ASP A 14 6.80 -7.35 -20.85
N PHE A 15 6.26 -7.71 -19.69
CA PHE A 15 5.28 -6.88 -18.99
C PHE A 15 5.92 -5.62 -18.40
N GLN A 16 7.14 -5.74 -17.86
CA GLN A 16 7.94 -4.59 -17.40
C GLN A 16 8.16 -3.58 -18.54
N HIS A 17 8.53 -4.06 -19.73
CA HIS A 17 8.72 -3.21 -20.91
C HIS A 17 7.42 -2.49 -21.30
N LEU A 18 6.29 -3.19 -21.27
CA LEU A 18 4.97 -2.61 -21.53
C LEU A 18 4.64 -1.48 -20.54
N ILE A 19 4.90 -1.70 -19.24
CA ILE A 19 4.71 -0.66 -18.20
C ILE A 19 5.56 0.57 -18.54
N ILE A 20 6.86 0.37 -18.81
CA ILE A 20 7.80 1.46 -19.07
C ILE A 20 7.35 2.27 -20.28
N GLN A 21 7.07 1.62 -21.42
CA GLN A 21 6.62 2.29 -22.63
C GLN A 21 5.33 3.11 -22.38
N THR A 22 4.40 2.56 -21.60
CA THR A 22 3.14 3.25 -21.31
C THR A 22 3.36 4.48 -20.42
N LEU A 23 4.24 4.39 -19.42
CA LEU A 23 4.54 5.52 -18.53
C LEU A 23 5.35 6.62 -19.21
N GLU A 24 6.23 6.27 -20.15
CA GLU A 24 7.04 7.23 -20.92
C GLU A 24 6.23 8.09 -21.89
N LEU A 25 4.99 7.69 -22.20
CA LEU A 25 4.08 8.50 -23.03
C LEU A 25 3.44 9.66 -22.25
N GLU A 26 3.53 9.66 -20.92
CA GLU A 26 2.87 10.63 -20.05
C GLU A 26 3.88 11.66 -19.53
N GLU A 27 3.70 12.93 -19.88
CA GLU A 27 4.62 14.02 -19.50
C GLU A 27 4.64 14.32 -18.00
N ASP A 28 3.56 13.95 -17.27
CA ASP A 28 3.39 14.16 -15.83
C ASP A 28 3.93 12.99 -14.99
N LEU A 29 4.47 11.94 -15.60
CA LEU A 29 5.03 10.78 -14.93
C LEU A 29 6.53 10.65 -15.17
N THR A 30 7.26 10.17 -14.17
CA THR A 30 8.72 9.93 -14.27
C THR A 30 9.09 8.64 -13.57
N ILE A 31 9.71 7.71 -14.27
CA ILE A 31 10.25 6.48 -13.71
C ILE A 31 11.56 6.79 -12.98
N VAL A 32 11.61 6.47 -11.68
CA VAL A 32 12.79 6.72 -10.82
C VAL A 32 13.56 5.44 -10.48
N GLY A 33 13.04 4.30 -10.91
CA GLY A 33 13.69 3.01 -10.79
C GLY A 33 12.84 1.90 -11.36
N VAL A 34 13.51 0.81 -11.72
CA VAL A 34 12.90 -0.43 -12.20
C VAL A 34 13.58 -1.58 -11.49
N CYS A 35 12.80 -2.43 -10.81
CA CYS A 35 13.31 -3.53 -10.00
C CYS A 35 12.60 -4.83 -10.37
N ARG A 36 13.27 -5.95 -10.12
CA ARG A 36 12.76 -7.29 -10.43
C ARG A 36 12.68 -8.18 -9.18
N THR A 37 13.30 -7.73 -8.11
CA THR A 37 13.35 -8.47 -6.84
C THR A 37 12.81 -7.64 -5.69
N ARG A 38 12.39 -8.31 -4.65
CA ARG A 38 11.94 -7.71 -3.40
C ARG A 38 13.03 -6.83 -2.78
N GLU A 39 14.26 -7.33 -2.72
CA GLU A 39 15.40 -6.66 -2.08
C GLU A 39 15.74 -5.36 -2.81
N ASP A 40 15.83 -5.42 -4.14
CA ASP A 40 16.10 -4.24 -4.97
C ASP A 40 14.97 -3.22 -4.86
N ALA A 41 13.71 -3.67 -4.84
CA ALA A 41 12.55 -2.78 -4.70
C ALA A 41 12.59 -1.98 -3.39
N VAL A 42 12.87 -2.64 -2.26
CA VAL A 42 12.98 -1.98 -0.95
C VAL A 42 14.16 -1.00 -0.94
N CYS A 43 15.34 -1.44 -1.40
CA CYS A 43 16.53 -0.61 -1.44
C CYS A 43 16.32 0.64 -2.30
N THR A 44 15.80 0.46 -3.52
CA THR A 44 15.54 1.56 -4.47
C THR A 44 14.47 2.51 -3.95
N ALA A 45 13.40 2.00 -3.34
CA ALA A 45 12.36 2.86 -2.74
C ALA A 45 12.92 3.75 -1.62
N LEU A 46 13.79 3.22 -0.77
CA LEU A 46 14.43 3.99 0.30
C LEU A 46 15.38 5.06 -0.25
N GLN A 47 16.10 4.77 -1.32
CA GLN A 47 17.03 5.71 -1.94
C GLN A 47 16.34 6.79 -2.75
N THR A 48 15.33 6.40 -3.55
CA THR A 48 14.70 7.31 -4.51
C THR A 48 13.50 8.03 -3.94
N GLN A 49 12.89 7.55 -2.85
CA GLN A 49 11.67 8.12 -2.25
C GLN A 49 10.61 8.40 -3.31
N PRO A 50 10.06 7.36 -3.99
CA PRO A 50 9.07 7.55 -5.04
C PRO A 50 7.73 8.05 -4.48
N ASP A 51 6.91 8.68 -5.31
CA ASP A 51 5.54 9.03 -4.95
C ASP A 51 4.62 7.80 -5.03
N ILE A 52 4.85 6.96 -6.06
CA ILE A 52 4.11 5.70 -6.28
C ILE A 52 5.08 4.55 -6.54
N VAL A 53 4.72 3.39 -6.02
CA VAL A 53 5.32 2.11 -6.38
C VAL A 53 4.26 1.26 -7.09
N LEU A 54 4.52 0.89 -8.33
CA LEU A 54 3.78 -0.16 -9.03
C LEU A 54 4.42 -1.50 -8.64
N MET A 55 3.65 -2.37 -8.00
CA MET A 55 4.17 -3.58 -7.38
C MET A 55 3.46 -4.81 -7.91
N ASP A 56 4.17 -5.69 -8.62
CA ASP A 56 3.65 -7.03 -8.83
C ASP A 56 3.71 -7.83 -7.52
N LEU A 57 2.73 -8.71 -7.34
CA LEU A 57 2.68 -9.61 -6.19
C LEU A 57 3.65 -10.78 -6.31
N SER A 58 3.88 -11.27 -7.54
CA SER A 58 4.61 -12.48 -7.85
C SER A 58 6.00 -12.16 -8.37
N LEU A 59 6.91 -11.69 -7.53
CA LEU A 59 8.31 -11.40 -7.89
C LEU A 59 9.20 -12.64 -7.94
N SER A 60 8.62 -13.82 -7.75
CA SER A 60 9.29 -15.12 -7.85
C SER A 60 8.26 -16.23 -8.01
N ARG A 61 8.72 -17.41 -8.43
CA ARG A 61 7.87 -18.60 -8.60
C ARG A 61 7.18 -19.07 -7.30
N ASN A 62 7.58 -18.58 -6.14
CA ASN A 62 7.14 -19.09 -4.84
C ASN A 62 6.12 -18.19 -4.12
N GLY A 63 5.53 -17.17 -4.75
CA GLY A 63 4.39 -16.58 -4.12
C GLY A 63 4.32 -15.05 -4.04
N MET A 64 4.02 -14.51 -2.89
CA MET A 64 3.61 -13.12 -2.69
C MET A 64 4.74 -12.26 -2.10
N GLU A 65 5.95 -12.34 -2.65
CA GLU A 65 7.10 -11.54 -2.19
C GLU A 65 6.85 -10.03 -2.39
N GLY A 66 6.09 -9.66 -3.42
CA GLY A 66 5.67 -8.28 -3.64
C GLY A 66 4.81 -7.72 -2.51
N VAL A 67 4.00 -8.56 -1.84
CA VAL A 67 3.25 -8.12 -0.64
C VAL A 67 4.19 -7.71 0.48
N GLU A 68 5.23 -8.48 0.73
CA GLU A 68 6.19 -8.19 1.79
C GLU A 68 7.07 -6.97 1.44
N ALA A 69 7.48 -6.84 0.16
CA ALA A 69 8.17 -5.65 -0.34
C ALA A 69 7.31 -4.39 -0.14
N ALA A 70 6.07 -4.44 -0.62
CA ALA A 70 5.10 -3.36 -0.49
C ALA A 70 4.89 -2.94 0.97
N ARG A 71 4.74 -3.94 1.87
CA ARG A 71 4.58 -3.70 3.30
C ARG A 71 5.77 -2.97 3.91
N VAL A 72 7.00 -3.39 3.59
CA VAL A 72 8.23 -2.75 4.09
C VAL A 72 8.33 -1.32 3.57
N ILE A 73 8.11 -1.10 2.26
CA ILE A 73 8.15 0.21 1.62
C ILE A 73 7.13 1.16 2.28
N ARG A 74 5.89 0.72 2.45
CA ARG A 74 4.81 1.51 3.06
C ARG A 74 5.09 1.90 4.51
N ARG A 75 5.84 1.09 5.26
CA ARG A 75 6.21 1.39 6.65
C ARG A 75 7.38 2.36 6.77
N GLN A 76 8.22 2.47 5.74
CA GLN A 76 9.50 3.20 5.78
C GLN A 76 9.54 4.43 4.87
N THR A 77 8.54 4.60 3.99
CA THR A 77 8.45 5.71 3.04
C THR A 77 7.02 6.25 2.98
N ASP A 78 6.86 7.45 2.44
CA ASP A 78 5.54 8.04 2.15
C ASP A 78 4.95 7.56 0.81
N ALA A 79 5.65 6.68 0.10
CA ALA A 79 5.21 6.15 -1.17
C ALA A 79 3.84 5.47 -1.07
N LYS A 80 2.95 5.76 -2.00
CA LYS A 80 1.70 5.00 -2.18
C LYS A 80 2.00 3.76 -3.00
N VAL A 81 1.47 2.60 -2.61
CA VAL A 81 1.66 1.35 -3.35
C VAL A 81 0.39 1.01 -4.12
N LEU A 82 0.52 0.88 -5.42
CA LEU A 82 -0.49 0.30 -6.31
C LEU A 82 -0.03 -1.11 -6.69
N ILE A 83 -0.83 -2.09 -6.32
CA ILE A 83 -0.58 -3.47 -6.74
C ILE A 83 -1.01 -3.61 -8.20
N LEU A 84 -0.17 -4.21 -9.03
CA LEU A 84 -0.45 -4.53 -10.43
C LEU A 84 -0.18 -6.02 -10.61
N SER A 85 -1.24 -6.85 -10.70
CA SER A 85 -1.08 -8.30 -10.65
C SER A 85 -2.10 -9.05 -11.49
N GLY A 86 -1.74 -10.28 -11.88
CA GLY A 86 -2.62 -11.20 -12.59
C GLY A 86 -3.64 -11.93 -11.71
N TYR A 87 -3.57 -11.81 -10.39
CA TYR A 87 -4.57 -12.42 -9.50
C TYR A 87 -5.89 -11.63 -9.53
N GLU A 88 -7.00 -12.34 -9.76
CA GLU A 88 -8.35 -11.76 -9.86
C GLU A 88 -9.31 -12.31 -8.78
N ASP A 89 -8.90 -13.33 -8.01
CA ASP A 89 -9.70 -13.86 -6.91
C ASP A 89 -9.94 -12.78 -5.84
N PRO A 90 -11.20 -12.47 -5.47
CA PRO A 90 -11.50 -11.40 -4.53
C PRO A 90 -10.86 -11.56 -3.15
N GLY A 91 -10.69 -12.81 -2.70
CA GLY A 91 -10.03 -13.09 -1.41
C GLY A 91 -8.53 -12.79 -1.45
N ILE A 92 -7.86 -13.14 -2.56
CA ILE A 92 -6.45 -12.84 -2.80
C ILE A 92 -6.27 -11.33 -2.93
N VAL A 93 -7.07 -10.66 -3.77
CA VAL A 93 -7.02 -9.22 -3.98
C VAL A 93 -7.16 -8.45 -2.66
N LEU A 94 -8.20 -8.74 -1.88
CA LEU A 94 -8.43 -8.08 -0.60
C LEU A 94 -7.35 -8.42 0.43
N GLY A 95 -6.94 -9.70 0.49
CA GLY A 95 -5.91 -10.19 1.41
C GLY A 95 -4.55 -9.53 1.15
N ALA A 96 -4.12 -9.50 -0.11
CA ALA A 96 -2.87 -8.86 -0.54
C ALA A 96 -2.90 -7.35 -0.27
N SER A 97 -3.99 -6.66 -0.68
CA SER A 97 -4.13 -5.22 -0.48
C SER A 97 -4.04 -4.80 0.99
N ARG A 98 -4.68 -5.56 1.90
CA ARG A 98 -4.58 -5.30 3.34
C ARG A 98 -3.18 -5.55 3.88
N ARG A 99 -2.54 -6.68 3.52
CA ARG A 99 -1.20 -7.05 4.02
C ARG A 99 -0.14 -6.07 3.53
N ALA A 100 -0.26 -5.60 2.30
CA ALA A 100 0.64 -4.63 1.68
C ALA A 100 0.40 -3.19 2.14
N PHE A 101 -0.70 -2.89 2.84
CA PHE A 101 -1.19 -1.52 3.05
C PHE A 101 -1.32 -0.75 1.73
N ALA A 102 -1.81 -1.42 0.69
CA ALA A 102 -1.90 -0.86 -0.65
C ALA A 102 -2.88 0.32 -0.71
N SER A 103 -2.59 1.27 -1.58
CA SER A 103 -3.48 2.39 -1.90
C SER A 103 -4.50 2.03 -2.98
N GLY A 104 -4.22 0.99 -3.76
CA GLY A 104 -5.12 0.46 -4.78
C GLY A 104 -4.60 -0.84 -5.37
N TYR A 105 -5.43 -1.44 -6.23
CA TYR A 105 -5.15 -2.69 -6.94
C TYR A 105 -5.57 -2.55 -8.40
N ILE A 106 -4.73 -2.99 -9.31
CA ILE A 106 -4.96 -3.00 -10.75
C ILE A 106 -4.75 -4.44 -11.23
N MET A 107 -5.75 -5.01 -11.88
CA MET A 107 -5.62 -6.30 -12.53
C MET A 107 -4.80 -6.16 -13.81
N LYS A 108 -3.83 -7.05 -14.07
CA LYS A 108 -3.05 -7.03 -15.32
C LYS A 108 -3.97 -7.12 -16.56
N SER A 109 -5.11 -7.80 -16.45
CA SER A 109 -6.16 -7.83 -17.49
C SER A 109 -6.82 -6.46 -17.74
N GLN A 110 -6.71 -5.53 -16.78
CA GLN A 110 -7.23 -4.16 -16.87
C GLN A 110 -6.07 -3.14 -16.92
N PHE A 111 -4.99 -3.47 -17.58
CA PHE A 111 -3.77 -2.66 -17.66
C PHE A 111 -4.02 -1.21 -18.11
N PHE A 112 -4.99 -0.99 -18.98
CA PHE A 112 -5.40 0.34 -19.44
C PHE A 112 -5.83 1.29 -18.30
N MET A 113 -6.18 0.76 -17.14
CA MET A 113 -6.52 1.54 -15.95
C MET A 113 -5.29 2.03 -15.17
N MET A 114 -4.06 1.63 -15.54
CA MET A 114 -2.85 1.91 -14.78
C MET A 114 -2.61 3.42 -14.64
N VAL A 115 -2.50 4.13 -15.74
CA VAL A 115 -2.24 5.59 -15.74
C VAL A 115 -3.36 6.37 -15.03
N PRO A 116 -4.65 6.19 -15.36
CA PRO A 116 -5.74 6.84 -14.62
C PRO A 116 -5.70 6.56 -13.11
N THR A 117 -5.39 5.32 -12.69
CA THR A 117 -5.32 4.97 -11.28
C THR A 117 -4.15 5.66 -10.57
N ILE A 118 -2.98 5.76 -11.21
CA ILE A 118 -1.83 6.51 -10.71
C ILE A 118 -2.22 7.97 -10.45
N GLN A 119 -2.77 8.63 -11.45
CA GLN A 119 -3.16 10.04 -11.38
C GLN A 119 -4.22 10.28 -10.30
N GLN A 120 -5.28 9.48 -10.25
CA GLN A 120 -6.32 9.57 -9.21
C GLN A 120 -5.74 9.35 -7.80
N THR A 121 -4.84 8.38 -7.65
CA THR A 121 -4.21 8.07 -6.36
C THR A 121 -3.38 9.26 -5.86
N MET A 122 -2.73 10.01 -6.75
CA MET A 122 -1.97 11.20 -6.39
C MET A 122 -2.84 12.42 -6.06
N GLN A 123 -4.05 12.49 -6.62
CA GLN A 123 -5.01 13.57 -6.31
C GLN A 123 -5.64 13.42 -4.91
N GLY A 124 -5.59 12.25 -4.30
CA GLY A 124 -6.12 12.04 -2.95
C GLY A 124 -6.66 10.64 -2.70
N LEU A 125 -7.65 10.56 -1.79
CA LEU A 125 -8.29 9.29 -1.44
C LEU A 125 -9.17 8.78 -2.59
N THR A 126 -8.93 7.54 -2.99
CA THR A 126 -9.74 6.83 -3.98
C THR A 126 -10.78 5.92 -3.32
N PRO A 127 -11.86 5.53 -4.02
CA PRO A 127 -12.78 4.52 -3.50
C PRO A 127 -12.07 3.22 -3.07
N GLN A 128 -11.05 2.79 -3.82
CA GLN A 128 -10.26 1.61 -3.49
C GLN A 128 -9.50 1.79 -2.17
N SER A 129 -8.82 2.92 -1.96
CA SER A 129 -8.11 3.18 -0.71
C SER A 129 -9.05 3.24 0.49
N HIS A 130 -10.25 3.80 0.34
CA HIS A 130 -11.29 3.77 1.36
C HIS A 130 -11.72 2.35 1.71
N MET A 131 -11.94 1.50 0.71
CA MET A 131 -12.33 0.09 0.92
C MET A 131 -11.22 -0.70 1.62
N ILE A 132 -9.96 -0.51 1.22
CA ILE A 132 -8.81 -1.18 1.85
C ILE A 132 -8.67 -0.72 3.31
N ARG A 133 -8.79 0.58 3.58
CA ARG A 133 -8.79 1.12 4.94
C ARG A 133 -9.92 0.55 5.78
N ALA A 134 -11.14 0.48 5.26
CA ALA A 134 -12.28 -0.13 5.94
C ALA A 134 -12.02 -1.61 6.26
N ALA A 135 -11.46 -2.36 5.30
CA ALA A 135 -11.11 -3.76 5.47
C ALA A 135 -9.98 -3.99 6.50
N LEU A 136 -9.04 -3.05 6.65
CA LEU A 136 -8.06 -3.06 7.74
C LEU A 136 -8.77 -2.88 9.10
N MET A 137 -9.67 -1.92 9.20
CA MET A 137 -10.43 -1.67 10.43
C MET A 137 -11.34 -2.84 10.81
N GLN A 138 -11.90 -3.59 9.86
CA GLN A 138 -12.73 -4.77 10.12
C GLN A 138 -11.99 -5.94 10.81
N GLN A 139 -10.66 -5.95 10.83
CA GLN A 139 -9.87 -6.92 11.61
C GLN A 139 -9.92 -6.65 13.12
N LEU A 140 -10.41 -5.48 13.51
CA LEU A 140 -10.50 -5.02 14.89
C LEU A 140 -11.92 -5.19 15.41
N SER A 141 -12.07 -5.56 16.70
CA SER A 141 -13.37 -5.53 17.38
C SER A 141 -13.91 -4.09 17.45
N ALA A 142 -15.20 -3.91 17.69
CA ALA A 142 -15.81 -2.59 17.82
C ALA A 142 -15.12 -1.71 18.87
N ALA A 143 -14.72 -2.29 20.00
CA ALA A 143 -13.99 -1.57 21.04
C ALA A 143 -12.57 -1.17 20.58
N GLU A 144 -11.86 -2.07 19.90
CA GLU A 144 -10.55 -1.78 19.33
C GLU A 144 -10.62 -0.72 18.21
N GLN A 145 -11.69 -0.71 17.40
CA GLN A 145 -11.91 0.33 16.39
C GLN A 145 -12.03 1.72 17.03
N CYS A 146 -12.77 1.84 18.14
CA CYS A 146 -12.86 3.11 18.88
C CYS A 146 -11.49 3.55 19.39
N VAL A 147 -10.71 2.63 19.98
CA VAL A 147 -9.35 2.94 20.43
C VAL A 147 -8.42 3.29 19.28
N CYS A 148 -8.51 2.57 18.16
CA CYS A 148 -7.72 2.85 16.95
C CYS A 148 -8.01 4.27 16.41
N ARG A 149 -9.27 4.66 16.29
CA ARG A 149 -9.66 6.02 15.88
C ARG A 149 -9.08 7.08 16.81
N ARG A 150 -9.14 6.85 18.12
CA ARG A 150 -8.51 7.75 19.10
C ARG A 150 -6.99 7.81 18.94
N MET A 151 -6.33 6.67 18.65
CA MET A 151 -4.89 6.67 18.35
C MET A 151 -4.55 7.50 17.11
N LEU A 152 -5.45 7.56 16.13
CA LEU A 152 -5.34 8.33 14.90
C LEU A 152 -5.71 9.82 15.08
N GLY A 153 -6.10 10.24 16.29
CA GLY A 153 -6.39 11.64 16.62
C GLY A 153 -7.86 12.04 16.50
N GLU A 154 -8.78 11.08 16.26
CA GLU A 154 -10.20 11.37 16.28
C GLU A 154 -10.70 11.57 17.72
N ASP A 155 -11.64 12.48 17.94
CA ASP A 155 -12.25 12.71 19.24
C ASP A 155 -13.32 11.64 19.52
N VAL A 156 -12.90 10.53 20.13
CA VAL A 156 -13.74 9.37 20.46
C VAL A 156 -13.77 9.19 21.97
N LEU A 157 -14.96 9.16 22.52
CA LEU A 157 -15.17 8.93 23.97
C LEU A 157 -14.94 7.44 24.29
N LEU A 158 -13.90 7.14 25.08
CA LEU A 158 -13.59 5.79 25.52
C LEU A 158 -14.15 5.58 26.93
N ARG A 159 -14.95 4.52 27.10
CA ARG A 159 -15.59 4.16 28.39
C ARG A 159 -14.82 3.09 29.16
N SER A 160 -13.61 2.75 28.76
CA SER A 160 -12.78 1.70 29.35
C SER A 160 -11.72 2.30 30.28
N SER A 161 -11.22 1.49 31.24
CA SER A 161 -10.10 1.88 32.09
C SER A 161 -8.82 2.08 31.27
N GLU A 162 -7.89 2.89 31.79
CA GLU A 162 -6.58 3.12 31.12
C GLU A 162 -5.82 1.82 30.84
N LYS A 163 -5.85 0.87 31.76
CA LYS A 163 -5.25 -0.46 31.59
C LYS A 163 -5.88 -1.23 30.43
N THR A 164 -7.20 -1.17 30.29
CA THR A 164 -7.93 -1.83 29.20
C THR A 164 -7.56 -1.18 27.86
N ILE A 165 -7.50 0.16 27.82
CA ILE A 165 -7.10 0.91 26.62
C ILE A 165 -5.68 0.55 26.21
N ALA A 166 -4.72 0.48 27.12
CA ALA A 166 -3.34 0.10 26.82
C ALA A 166 -3.24 -1.33 26.26
N ASN A 167 -4.01 -2.28 26.81
CA ASN A 167 -4.08 -3.64 26.29
C ASN A 167 -4.68 -3.67 24.87
N GLN A 168 -5.73 -2.89 24.61
CA GLN A 168 -6.34 -2.77 23.28
C GLN A 168 -5.38 -2.14 22.28
N GLN A 169 -4.62 -1.11 22.64
CA GLN A 169 -3.59 -0.52 21.78
C GLN A 169 -2.54 -1.56 21.34
N THR A 170 -2.06 -2.37 22.27
CA THR A 170 -1.13 -3.47 21.99
C THR A 170 -1.75 -4.51 21.06
N SER A 171 -3.00 -4.89 21.31
CA SER A 171 -3.75 -5.84 20.48
C SER A 171 -3.94 -5.32 19.05
N ILE A 172 -4.31 -4.04 18.89
CA ILE A 172 -4.47 -3.37 17.58
C ILE A 172 -3.18 -3.44 16.78
N LEU A 173 -2.07 -3.01 17.37
CA LEU A 173 -0.77 -3.04 16.68
C LEU A 173 -0.41 -4.45 16.25
N LYS A 174 -0.59 -5.44 17.13
CA LYS A 174 -0.34 -6.86 16.82
C LYS A 174 -1.23 -7.37 15.67
N LYS A 175 -2.54 -7.08 15.69
CA LYS A 175 -3.49 -7.52 14.65
C LYS A 175 -3.17 -6.90 13.29
N LEU A 176 -2.76 -5.64 13.26
CA LEU A 176 -2.35 -4.95 12.03
C LEU A 176 -0.90 -5.25 11.65
N GLY A 177 -0.13 -5.93 12.54
CA GLY A 177 1.28 -6.24 12.35
C GLY A 177 2.16 -4.98 12.29
N LEU A 178 1.87 -4.02 13.14
CA LEU A 178 2.59 -2.76 13.30
C LEU A 178 3.34 -2.74 14.63
N SER A 179 4.43 -1.98 14.70
CA SER A 179 5.34 -1.96 15.86
C SER A 179 5.03 -0.81 16.83
N SER A 180 4.39 0.26 16.37
CA SER A 180 4.17 1.46 17.17
C SER A 180 2.96 2.27 16.73
N LYS A 181 2.48 3.16 17.65
CA LYS A 181 1.46 4.16 17.32
C LYS A 181 1.94 5.10 16.18
N LYS A 182 3.24 5.46 16.17
CA LYS A 182 3.80 6.30 15.11
C LYS A 182 3.64 5.66 13.74
N GLU A 183 3.93 4.37 13.65
CA GLU A 183 3.78 3.58 12.43
C GLU A 183 2.30 3.45 12.01
N LEU A 184 1.40 3.24 12.97
CA LEU A 184 -0.05 3.25 12.72
C LEU A 184 -0.49 4.60 12.14
N CYS A 185 -0.12 5.72 12.77
CA CYS A 185 -0.45 7.04 12.28
C CYS A 185 0.12 7.28 10.87
N HIS A 186 1.38 6.89 10.63
CA HIS A 186 2.03 7.00 9.33
C HIS A 186 1.25 6.24 8.24
N ILE A 187 0.96 4.96 8.45
CA ILE A 187 0.21 4.14 7.48
C ILE A 187 -1.16 4.77 7.18
N PHE A 188 -1.89 5.23 8.20
CA PHE A 188 -3.24 5.78 8.02
C PHE A 188 -3.27 7.23 7.53
N SER A 189 -2.18 8.01 7.61
CA SER A 189 -2.09 9.37 7.09
C SER A 189 -1.86 9.43 5.58
N VAL A 190 -1.29 8.39 5.00
CA VAL A 190 -0.97 8.31 3.57
C VAL A 190 -2.12 7.67 2.75
N TYR A 191 -3.18 7.25 3.43
CA TYR A 191 -4.43 6.85 2.76
C TYR A 191 -5.24 8.05 2.36
#